data_c380366542fd1d53253fb6733d8008d1
#
_entry.id   c380366542fd1d53253fb6733d8008d1
#
_cell.length_a   1.000
_cell.length_b   1.000
_cell.length_c   1.000
_cell.angle_alpha   90.00
_cell.angle_beta   90.00
_cell.angle_gamma   90.00
#
_symmetry.space_group_name_H-M   'P 1'
#
loop_
_entity.id
_entity.type
_entity.pdbx_description
1 polymer ?
#
loop_
_entity_poly.entity_id
_entity_poly.type
_entity_poly.pdbx_seq_one_letter_code
_entity_poly.pdbx_strand_id
1 'polypeptide(L)' 'MQKWECTVCGYIYDPETGDGNGVAPGTPFEELPDDWVCPECGAAKDMFELVN' A
#
# COMPACT_ATOMS: atom_id res chain seq x y z
N MET A 1 5.41 1.74 11.92
CA MET A 1 4.59 2.45 10.93
C MET A 1 3.27 1.71 10.73
N GLN A 2 2.26 2.42 10.27
CA GLN A 2 0.93 1.85 10.07
C GLN A 2 0.90 0.97 8.83
N LYS A 3 0.17 -0.12 8.91
CA LYS A 3 -0.01 -1.02 7.77
C LYS A 3 -1.39 -0.83 7.17
N TRP A 4 -1.49 -1.06 5.88
CA TRP A 4 -2.72 -0.85 5.12
C TRP A 4 -3.04 -2.11 4.34
N GLU A 5 -4.30 -2.51 4.35
CA GLU A 5 -4.74 -3.72 3.67
C GLU A 5 -5.63 -3.38 2.47
N CYS A 6 -5.32 -4.01 1.34
CA CYS A 6 -6.17 -3.91 0.17
C CYS A 6 -7.47 -4.69 0.44
N THR A 7 -8.60 -3.99 0.35
CA THR A 7 -9.89 -4.64 0.63
C THR A 7 -10.36 -5.52 -0.52
N VAL A 8 -9.65 -5.51 -1.65
CA VAL A 8 -10.01 -6.32 -2.81
C VAL A 8 -9.32 -7.67 -2.78
N CYS A 9 -8.00 -7.70 -2.53
CA CYS A 9 -7.24 -8.95 -2.61
C CYS A 9 -6.54 -9.34 -1.31
N GLY A 10 -6.54 -8.46 -0.31
CA GLY A 10 -5.90 -8.76 0.97
C GLY A 10 -4.41 -8.46 1.05
N TYR A 11 -3.85 -7.81 0.03
CA TYR A 11 -2.45 -7.42 0.06
C TYR A 11 -2.21 -6.44 1.21
N ILE A 12 -1.10 -6.63 1.93
CA ILE A 12 -0.73 -5.73 3.04
C ILE A 12 0.41 -4.84 2.58
N TYR A 13 0.19 -3.53 2.59
CA TYR A 13 1.26 -2.57 2.37
C TYR A 13 1.93 -2.27 3.70
N ASP A 14 3.19 -2.67 3.83
CA ASP A 14 3.99 -2.41 5.01
C ASP A 14 4.98 -1.31 4.68
N PRO A 15 4.82 -0.10 5.26
CA PRO A 15 5.74 1.00 4.95
C PRO A 15 7.20 0.68 5.25
N GLU A 16 7.46 -0.23 6.18
CA GLU A 16 8.84 -0.55 6.55
C GLU A 16 9.56 -1.33 5.46
N THR A 17 8.82 -2.05 4.63
CA THR A 17 9.41 -2.86 3.55
C THR A 17 9.12 -2.29 2.16
N GLY A 18 8.18 -1.35 2.04
CA GLY A 18 7.73 -0.87 0.75
C GLY A 18 6.85 -1.90 0.04
N ASP A 19 6.59 -1.68 -1.23
CA ASP A 19 5.72 -2.59 -1.98
C ASP A 19 6.49 -3.60 -2.83
N GLY A 20 7.82 -3.54 -2.82
CA GLY A 20 8.64 -4.44 -3.62
C GLY A 20 8.58 -4.17 -5.11
N ASN A 21 7.94 -3.10 -5.52
CA ASN A 21 7.65 -2.82 -6.93
C ASN A 21 7.95 -1.36 -7.27
N GLY A 22 9.00 -0.80 -6.66
CA GLY A 22 9.43 0.55 -6.94
C GLY A 22 9.26 1.52 -5.79
N VAL A 23 8.50 1.16 -4.77
CA VAL A 23 8.34 1.99 -3.58
C VAL A 23 9.42 1.61 -2.58
N ALA A 24 10.22 2.59 -2.18
CA ALA A 24 11.35 2.33 -1.28
C ALA A 24 10.85 2.03 0.14
N PRO A 25 11.57 1.18 0.88
CA PRO A 25 11.26 0.98 2.29
C PRO A 25 11.31 2.31 3.05
N GLY A 26 10.41 2.47 4.01
CA GLY A 26 10.32 3.70 4.79
C GLY A 26 9.34 4.71 4.22
N THR A 27 8.59 4.39 3.18
CA THR A 27 7.63 5.29 2.57
C THR A 27 6.26 5.12 3.22
N PRO A 28 5.74 6.14 3.93
CA PRO A 28 4.38 6.04 4.49
C PRO A 28 3.34 5.93 3.39
N PHE A 29 2.23 5.28 3.72
CA PHE A 29 1.15 5.10 2.74
C PHE A 29 0.66 6.45 2.20
N GLU A 30 0.59 7.46 3.06
CA GLU A 30 0.11 8.78 2.68
C GLU A 30 1.00 9.48 1.66
N GLU A 31 2.26 9.06 1.56
CA GLU A 31 3.20 9.67 0.61
C GLU A 31 3.22 8.95 -0.73
N LEU A 32 2.47 7.87 -0.87
CA LEU A 32 2.36 7.21 -2.16
C LEU A 32 1.65 8.12 -3.17
N PRO A 33 2.02 8.06 -4.46
CA PRO A 33 1.34 8.89 -5.47
C PRO A 33 -0.16 8.58 -5.51
N ASP A 34 -0.94 9.54 -5.95
CA ASP A 34 -2.39 9.34 -6.05
C ASP A 34 -2.76 8.24 -7.02
N ASP A 35 -1.90 8.00 -8.02
CA ASP A 35 -2.15 6.95 -9.02
C ASP A 35 -1.50 5.61 -8.65
N TRP A 36 -0.92 5.49 -7.44
CA TRP A 36 -0.41 4.22 -6.97
C TRP A 36 -1.56 3.24 -6.81
N VAL A 37 -1.31 2.00 -7.22
CA VAL A 37 -2.33 0.95 -7.13
C VAL A 37 -1.71 -0.27 -6.47
N CYS A 38 -2.59 -1.17 -6.00
CA CYS A 38 -2.16 -2.42 -5.39
C CYS A 38 -1.32 -3.22 -6.39
N PRO A 39 -0.10 -3.64 -6.00
CA PRO A 39 0.75 -4.40 -6.92
C PRO A 39 0.24 -5.80 -7.19
N GLU A 40 -0.74 -6.28 -6.42
CA GLU A 40 -1.29 -7.62 -6.60
C GLU A 40 -2.52 -7.63 -7.50
N CYS A 41 -3.43 -6.68 -7.30
CA CYS A 41 -4.71 -6.70 -8.02
C CYS A 41 -5.02 -5.41 -8.76
N GLY A 42 -4.22 -4.35 -8.56
CA GLY A 42 -4.43 -3.09 -9.24
C GLY A 42 -5.51 -2.20 -8.62
N ALA A 43 -5.97 -2.52 -7.42
CA ALA A 43 -6.99 -1.69 -6.76
C ALA A 43 -6.42 -0.31 -6.44
N ALA A 44 -7.27 0.70 -6.52
CA ALA A 44 -6.86 2.08 -6.25
C ALA A 44 -6.53 2.28 -4.77
N LYS A 45 -5.79 3.34 -4.49
CA LYS A 45 -5.36 3.67 -3.12
C LYS A 45 -6.53 3.75 -2.15
N ASP A 46 -7.67 4.28 -2.61
CA ASP A 46 -8.83 4.46 -1.73
C ASP A 46 -9.52 3.15 -1.38
N MET A 47 -9.10 2.04 -1.97
CA MET A 47 -9.60 0.72 -1.59
C MET A 47 -8.84 0.10 -0.43
N PHE A 48 -7.84 0.78 0.09
CA PHE A 48 -7.06 0.29 1.22
C PHE A 48 -7.62 0.80 2.54
N GLU A 49 -7.53 -0.05 3.57
CA GLU A 49 -7.95 0.31 4.92
C GLU A 49 -6.80 0.15 5.90
N LEU A 50 -6.75 1.05 6.87
CA LEU A 50 -5.76 0.99 7.92
C LEU A 50 -6.04 -0.22 8.81
N VAL A 51 -5.03 -1.08 9.02
CA VAL A 51 -5.19 -2.30 9.79
C VAL A 51 -4.31 -2.31 11.04
N ASN A 52 -3.62 -1.22 11.31
CA ASN A 52 -2.80 -1.16 12.52
C ASN A 52 -2.87 0.22 13.12
#